data_922e533239a73bda6f630cedc2fc55be
#
_entry.id   922e533239a73bda6f630cedc2fc55be
#
_cell.length_a   1.000
_cell.length_b   1.000
_cell.length_c   1.000
_cell.angle_alpha   90.00
_cell.angle_beta   90.00
_cell.angle_gamma   90.00
#
_symmetry.space_group_name_H-M   'P 1'
#
loop_
_entity.id
_entity.type
_entity.pdbx_description
1 polymer ?
#
loop_
_entity_poly.entity_id
_entity_poly.type
_entity_poly.pdbx_seq_one_letter_code
_entity_poly.pdbx_strand_id
1 'polypeptide(L)'
;GQLDSPTHSITESDGDDQRVIRLTDPAHLDRDFILRITPQQSARASALVAPHDKHTMGMVSFTPQFADSAHRSLALKVLVDCSGSMSGERIEQAKSALSELLMHLDADDRLSLTVFGSDARHLIPTLTPCTDTMIRRTRQVINQINADLGGTEMHVGERRIE
;
A
#
# COMPACT_ATOMS: atom_id res chain seq x y z
N GLY A 1 24.53 2.33 -4.93
CA GLY A 1 23.52 2.09 -3.88
C GLY A 1 24.07 1.17 -2.80
N GLN A 2 23.49 1.21 -1.64
CA GLN A 2 23.81 0.31 -0.54
C GLN A 2 22.97 -0.96 -0.66
N LEU A 3 23.62 -2.11 -0.47
CA LEU A 3 23.00 -3.42 -0.45
C LEU A 3 23.05 -3.99 0.96
N ASP A 4 21.99 -4.64 1.38
CA ASP A 4 21.83 -5.17 2.73
C ASP A 4 20.84 -6.34 2.71
N SER A 5 21.02 -7.32 3.58
CA SER A 5 20.07 -8.41 3.78
C SER A 5 19.78 -8.61 5.26
N PRO A 6 18.54 -8.44 5.71
CA PRO A 6 18.16 -8.65 7.10
C PRO A 6 18.09 -10.14 7.48
N THR A 7 18.08 -11.04 6.51
CA THR A 7 17.89 -12.48 6.73
C THR A 7 19.16 -13.31 6.57
N HIS A 8 20.14 -12.83 5.80
CA HIS A 8 21.38 -13.56 5.51
C HIS A 8 22.57 -12.62 5.45
N SER A 9 23.74 -13.11 5.85
CA SER A 9 24.99 -12.37 5.64
C SER A 9 25.39 -12.43 4.16
N ILE A 10 25.71 -11.27 3.58
CA ILE A 10 26.06 -11.14 2.18
C ILE A 10 27.45 -10.53 2.02
N THR A 11 28.14 -10.90 0.95
CA THR A 11 29.34 -10.23 0.44
C THR A 11 29.09 -9.69 -0.93
N GLU A 12 29.64 -8.52 -1.22
CA GLU A 12 29.55 -7.85 -2.50
C GLU A 12 30.90 -7.93 -3.23
N SER A 13 30.85 -8.13 -4.55
CA SER A 13 31.99 -7.97 -5.43
C SER A 13 31.57 -7.24 -6.69
N ASP A 14 32.32 -6.22 -7.06
CA ASP A 14 32.10 -5.47 -8.29
C ASP A 14 32.80 -6.19 -9.45
N GLY A 15 32.08 -6.42 -10.56
CA GLY A 15 32.59 -6.81 -11.87
C GLY A 15 32.50 -5.65 -12.84
N ASP A 16 33.01 -5.80 -14.07
CA ASP A 16 33.12 -4.71 -15.04
C ASP A 16 31.78 -4.01 -15.37
N ASP A 17 30.66 -4.75 -15.36
CA ASP A 17 29.32 -4.24 -15.68
C ASP A 17 28.24 -4.77 -14.73
N GLN A 18 28.64 -5.49 -13.69
CA GLN A 18 27.68 -6.12 -12.77
C GLN A 18 28.21 -6.16 -11.35
N ARG A 19 27.30 -6.06 -10.39
CA ARG A 19 27.58 -6.30 -9.00
C ARG A 19 27.11 -7.70 -8.62
N VAL A 20 28.01 -8.50 -8.08
CA VAL A 20 27.74 -9.88 -7.66
C VAL A 20 27.58 -9.93 -6.16
N ILE A 21 26.46 -10.49 -5.71
CA ILE A 21 26.17 -10.70 -4.30
C ILE A 21 26.28 -12.19 -4.02
N ARG A 22 27.03 -12.56 -2.98
CA ARG A 22 27.16 -13.92 -2.50
C ARG A 22 26.76 -14.01 -1.05
N LEU A 23 26.19 -15.14 -0.67
CA LEU A 23 25.96 -15.47 0.73
C LEU A 23 27.29 -15.83 1.37
N THR A 24 27.57 -15.32 2.58
CA THR A 24 28.90 -15.41 3.22
C THR A 24 29.15 -16.76 3.91
N ASP A 25 28.10 -17.41 4.42
CA ASP A 25 28.15 -18.71 5.07
C ASP A 25 27.45 -19.78 4.23
N PRO A 26 27.67 -21.09 4.52
CA PRO A 26 26.83 -22.14 3.95
C PRO A 26 25.38 -21.82 4.37
N ALA A 27 24.72 -21.06 3.54
CA ALA A 27 23.41 -20.55 3.79
C ALA A 27 22.44 -21.74 3.80
N HIS A 28 21.94 -22.05 4.97
CA HIS A 28 20.74 -22.85 5.06
C HIS A 28 19.59 -21.99 4.50
N LEU A 29 19.07 -22.35 3.33
CA LEU A 29 17.88 -21.73 2.74
C LEU A 29 16.64 -22.22 3.51
N ASP A 30 16.66 -22.06 4.82
CA ASP A 30 15.59 -22.41 5.76
C ASP A 30 14.58 -21.26 5.94
N ARG A 31 14.88 -20.12 5.34
CA ARG A 31 14.07 -18.89 5.38
C ARG A 31 14.22 -18.11 4.06
N ASP A 32 13.31 -17.19 3.81
CA ASP A 32 13.32 -16.33 2.62
C ASP A 32 14.58 -15.47 2.57
N PHE A 33 15.22 -15.42 1.40
CA PHE A 33 16.30 -14.47 1.13
C PHE A 33 15.71 -13.10 0.78
N ILE A 34 15.97 -12.10 1.61
CA ILE A 34 15.54 -10.72 1.40
C ILE A 34 16.76 -9.87 1.07
N LEU A 35 16.78 -9.26 -0.10
CA LEU A 35 17.78 -8.28 -0.50
C LEU A 35 17.17 -6.87 -0.50
N ARG A 36 17.73 -5.98 0.33
CA ARG A 36 17.37 -4.57 0.35
C ARG A 36 18.37 -3.79 -0.49
N ILE A 37 17.87 -3.06 -1.47
CA ILE A 37 18.66 -2.20 -2.36
C ILE A 37 18.27 -0.76 -2.05
N THR A 38 19.20 0.02 -1.48
CA THR A 38 18.99 1.44 -1.22
C THR A 38 19.78 2.26 -2.23
N PRO A 39 19.12 2.94 -3.19
CA PRO A 39 19.81 3.79 -4.16
C PRO A 39 20.57 4.93 -3.47
N GLN A 40 21.78 5.25 -3.91
CA GLN A 40 22.54 6.40 -3.38
C GLN A 40 21.98 7.75 -3.84
N GLN A 41 21.34 7.75 -5.00
CA GLN A 41 20.59 8.90 -5.50
C GLN A 41 19.25 8.37 -6.00
N SER A 42 18.18 8.91 -5.51
CA SER A 42 16.86 8.70 -6.12
C SER A 42 16.84 9.46 -7.45
N ALA A 43 17.25 8.81 -8.53
CA ALA A 43 16.97 9.34 -9.86
C ALA A 43 15.46 9.57 -9.96
N ARG A 44 15.06 10.82 -10.23
CA ARG A 44 13.63 11.19 -10.37
C ARG A 44 12.94 10.43 -11.50
N ALA A 45 13.72 10.02 -12.47
CA ALA A 45 13.29 9.16 -13.57
C ALA A 45 14.46 8.30 -14.05
N SER A 46 14.17 7.08 -14.43
CA SER A 46 15.11 6.16 -15.09
C SER A 46 14.41 5.49 -16.26
N ALA A 47 15.17 5.22 -17.30
CA ALA A 47 14.71 4.46 -18.44
C ALA A 47 15.70 3.33 -18.72
N LEU A 48 15.18 2.13 -18.94
CA LEU A 48 15.93 0.97 -19.42
C LEU A 48 15.41 0.61 -20.79
N VAL A 49 16.32 0.34 -21.72
CA VAL A 49 15.99 -0.04 -23.08
C VAL A 49 16.77 -1.33 -23.40
N ALA A 50 16.07 -2.34 -23.90
CA ALA A 50 16.66 -3.61 -24.27
C ALA A 50 16.12 -4.07 -25.64
N PRO A 51 16.97 -4.59 -26.52
CA PRO A 51 16.54 -5.24 -27.77
C PRO A 51 15.82 -6.56 -27.41
N HIS A 52 14.73 -6.84 -28.11
CA HIS A 52 13.97 -8.08 -28.00
C HIS A 52 13.49 -8.48 -29.39
N ASP A 53 14.10 -9.47 -29.99
CA ASP A 53 13.90 -9.89 -31.40
C ASP A 53 14.00 -8.73 -32.40
N LYS A 54 12.91 -8.41 -33.10
CA LYS A 54 12.82 -7.29 -34.06
C LYS A 54 12.34 -5.99 -33.45
N HIS A 55 12.10 -5.96 -32.13
CA HIS A 55 11.57 -4.82 -31.41
C HIS A 55 12.55 -4.33 -30.36
N THR A 56 12.34 -3.12 -29.88
CA THR A 56 13.03 -2.57 -28.73
C THR A 56 12.02 -2.41 -27.61
N MET A 57 12.32 -3.00 -26.46
CA MET A 57 11.50 -2.84 -25.26
C MET A 57 12.07 -1.72 -24.38
N GLY A 58 11.21 -0.86 -23.87
CA GLY A 58 11.58 0.19 -22.94
C GLY A 58 10.78 0.11 -21.65
N MET A 59 11.45 0.32 -20.52
CA MET A 59 10.83 0.49 -19.22
C MET A 59 11.20 1.85 -18.68
N VAL A 60 10.21 2.65 -18.30
CA VAL A 60 10.40 3.95 -17.65
C VAL A 60 9.88 3.87 -16.22
N SER A 61 10.72 4.23 -15.27
CA SER A 61 10.37 4.37 -13.87
C SER A 61 10.56 5.83 -13.45
N PHE A 62 9.58 6.40 -12.79
CA PHE A 62 9.70 7.76 -12.25
C PHE A 62 9.04 7.86 -10.87
N THR A 63 9.63 8.70 -10.03
CA THR A 63 9.06 9.05 -8.73
C THR A 63 8.58 10.50 -8.82
N PRO A 64 7.25 10.73 -8.88
CA PRO A 64 6.75 12.10 -8.89
C PRO A 64 7.12 12.78 -7.58
N GLN A 65 7.67 13.98 -7.66
CA GLN A 65 7.81 14.86 -6.52
C GLN A 65 6.65 15.84 -6.54
N PHE A 66 5.79 15.70 -5.57
CA PHE A 66 4.82 16.75 -5.29
C PHE A 66 5.58 17.85 -4.52
N ALA A 67 5.56 19.08 -5.06
CA ALA A 67 6.02 20.21 -4.28
C ALA A 67 5.26 20.19 -2.95
N ASP A 68 5.93 20.48 -1.82
CA ASP A 68 5.27 20.76 -0.55
C ASP A 68 4.34 21.95 -0.77
N SER A 69 3.19 21.67 -1.33
CA SER A 69 2.13 22.65 -1.49
C SER A 69 1.42 22.75 -0.16
N ALA A 70 1.16 23.98 0.26
CA ALA A 70 0.27 24.30 1.35
C ALA A 70 -0.87 23.28 1.44
N HIS A 71 -1.11 22.82 2.66
CA HIS A 71 -2.11 21.82 3.06
C HIS A 71 -3.31 21.82 2.09
N ARG A 72 -3.35 20.81 1.21
CA ARG A 72 -4.51 20.62 0.33
C ARG A 72 -5.45 19.67 1.03
N SER A 73 -6.69 20.09 1.21
CA SER A 73 -7.72 19.21 1.72
C SER A 73 -7.86 17.95 0.86
N LEU A 74 -7.87 16.81 1.51
CA LEU A 74 -8.02 15.49 0.87
C LEU A 74 -9.50 15.11 0.77
N ALA A 75 -9.85 14.44 -0.32
CA ALA A 75 -11.14 13.78 -0.47
C ALA A 75 -10.90 12.27 -0.60
N LEU A 76 -11.05 11.56 0.50
CA LEU A 76 -10.74 10.13 0.60
C LEU A 76 -12.02 9.30 0.46
N LYS A 77 -12.03 8.38 -0.48
CA LYS A 77 -13.02 7.32 -0.60
C LYS A 77 -12.35 6.00 -0.21
N VAL A 78 -12.74 5.42 0.90
CA VAL A 78 -12.14 4.21 1.47
C VAL A 78 -13.06 3.03 1.26
N LEU A 79 -12.49 1.96 0.69
CA LEU A 79 -13.15 0.65 0.53
C LEU A 79 -12.43 -0.37 1.40
N VAL A 80 -13.20 -1.13 2.16
CA VAL A 80 -12.67 -2.17 3.04
C VAL A 80 -13.27 -3.51 2.67
N ASP A 81 -12.41 -4.47 2.37
CA ASP A 81 -12.82 -5.85 2.18
C ASP A 81 -13.25 -6.45 3.53
N CYS A 82 -14.49 -6.92 3.59
CA CYS A 82 -15.10 -7.59 4.73
C CYS A 82 -15.62 -8.99 4.35
N SER A 83 -15.06 -9.58 3.30
CA SER A 83 -15.34 -10.96 2.93
C SER A 83 -14.88 -11.95 4.01
N GLY A 84 -15.38 -13.16 3.98
CA GLY A 84 -15.05 -14.21 4.95
C GLY A 84 -13.55 -14.51 5.05
N SER A 85 -12.79 -14.32 3.97
CA SER A 85 -11.32 -14.49 3.95
C SER A 85 -10.56 -13.47 4.82
N MET A 86 -11.21 -12.37 5.19
CA MET A 86 -10.66 -11.35 6.08
C MET A 86 -10.82 -11.68 7.56
N SER A 87 -11.48 -12.78 7.91
CA SER A 87 -11.73 -13.18 9.29
C SER A 87 -10.43 -13.32 10.12
N GLY A 88 -10.54 -13.04 11.41
CA GLY A 88 -9.43 -13.15 12.36
C GLY A 88 -8.50 -11.96 12.31
N GLU A 89 -7.21 -12.20 12.24
CA GLU A 89 -6.17 -11.17 12.35
C GLU A 89 -6.23 -10.12 11.24
N ARG A 90 -6.62 -10.51 10.02
CA ARG A 90 -6.66 -9.61 8.86
C ARG A 90 -7.64 -8.46 9.05
N ILE A 91 -8.84 -8.73 9.54
CA ILE A 91 -9.83 -7.67 9.78
C ILE A 91 -9.39 -6.75 10.93
N GLU A 92 -8.71 -7.28 11.95
CA GLU A 92 -8.17 -6.46 13.04
C GLU A 92 -7.03 -5.56 12.57
N GLN A 93 -6.17 -6.05 11.69
CA GLN A 93 -5.13 -5.24 11.03
C GLN A 93 -5.77 -4.12 10.18
N ALA A 94 -6.83 -4.41 9.42
CA ALA A 94 -7.55 -3.40 8.66
C ALA A 94 -8.18 -2.32 9.56
N LYS A 95 -8.79 -2.70 10.69
CA LYS A 95 -9.31 -1.73 11.69
C LYS A 95 -8.22 -0.86 12.27
N SER A 96 -7.06 -1.45 12.56
CA SER A 96 -5.91 -0.71 13.09
C SER A 96 -5.39 0.30 12.06
N ALA A 97 -5.22 -0.10 10.81
CA ALA A 97 -4.80 0.79 9.72
C ALA A 97 -5.80 1.93 9.48
N LEU A 98 -7.11 1.64 9.52
CA LEU A 98 -8.15 2.67 9.43
C LEU A 98 -8.11 3.65 10.60
N SER A 99 -7.88 3.15 11.80
CA SER A 99 -7.79 3.98 13.00
C SER A 99 -6.58 4.90 12.96
N GLU A 100 -5.46 4.43 12.42
CA GLU A 100 -4.26 5.22 12.18
C GLU A 100 -4.49 6.27 11.09
N LEU A 101 -5.11 5.88 9.98
CA LEU A 101 -5.50 6.82 8.92
C LEU A 101 -6.30 8.01 9.49
N LEU A 102 -7.28 7.74 10.35
CA LEU A 102 -8.11 8.79 10.96
C LEU A 102 -7.31 9.76 11.84
N MET A 103 -6.13 9.41 12.33
CA MET A 103 -5.28 10.31 13.12
C MET A 103 -4.55 11.34 12.26
N HIS A 104 -4.43 11.07 10.96
CA HIS A 104 -3.73 11.93 10.00
C HIS A 104 -4.67 12.83 9.19
N LEU A 105 -6.00 12.74 9.42
CA LEU A 105 -6.98 13.56 8.73
C LEU A 105 -7.28 14.84 9.52
N ASP A 106 -7.33 15.94 8.81
CA ASP A 106 -7.68 17.25 9.34
C ASP A 106 -9.14 17.61 9.06
N ALA A 107 -9.66 18.65 9.75
CA ALA A 107 -11.05 19.06 9.66
C ALA A 107 -11.49 19.46 8.23
N ASP A 108 -10.56 19.93 7.41
CA ASP A 108 -10.81 20.30 6.01
C ASP A 108 -10.81 19.10 5.05
N ASP A 109 -10.31 17.94 5.50
CA ASP A 109 -10.37 16.71 4.75
C ASP A 109 -11.78 16.14 4.73
N ARG A 110 -12.06 15.30 3.74
CA ARG A 110 -13.35 14.63 3.59
C ARG A 110 -13.15 13.13 3.44
N LEU A 111 -13.98 12.36 4.10
CA LEU A 111 -13.94 10.90 4.10
C LEU A 111 -15.30 10.32 3.73
N SER A 112 -15.29 9.28 2.89
CA SER A 112 -16.38 8.30 2.77
C SER A 112 -15.83 6.91 3.05
N LEU A 113 -16.66 6.01 3.60
CA LEU A 113 -16.26 4.66 3.99
C LEU A 113 -17.31 3.65 3.57
N THR A 114 -16.87 2.68 2.79
CA THR A 114 -17.70 1.57 2.31
C THR A 114 -17.01 0.26 2.67
N VAL A 115 -17.75 -0.70 3.19
CA VAL A 115 -17.29 -2.09 3.35
C VAL A 115 -17.95 -2.95 2.28
N PHE A 116 -17.24 -3.95 1.79
CA PHE A 116 -17.74 -4.82 0.72
C PHE A 116 -17.32 -6.27 0.92
N GLY A 117 -18.05 -7.16 0.25
CA GLY A 117 -17.83 -8.58 0.13
C GLY A 117 -18.69 -9.10 -1.02
N SER A 118 -19.63 -10.02 -0.79
CA SER A 118 -20.69 -10.35 -1.75
C SER A 118 -21.73 -9.23 -1.89
N ASP A 119 -21.76 -8.30 -0.96
CA ASP A 119 -22.59 -7.10 -0.99
C ASP A 119 -21.76 -5.89 -0.50
N ALA A 120 -22.29 -4.68 -0.68
CA ALA A 120 -21.64 -3.45 -0.22
C ALA A 120 -22.51 -2.69 0.77
N ARG A 121 -21.90 -2.27 1.89
CA ARG A 121 -22.55 -1.41 2.90
C ARG A 121 -21.80 -0.09 3.02
N HIS A 122 -22.48 1.02 2.78
CA HIS A 122 -21.95 2.36 2.93
C HIS A 122 -22.05 2.81 4.39
N LEU A 123 -20.96 2.77 5.13
CA LEU A 123 -20.91 3.21 6.53
C LEU A 123 -20.90 4.73 6.64
N ILE A 124 -20.22 5.39 5.69
CA ILE A 124 -20.24 6.84 5.48
C ILE A 124 -20.47 7.05 3.97
N PRO A 125 -21.73 7.24 3.53
CA PRO A 125 -22.10 7.15 2.12
C PRO A 125 -21.60 8.32 1.27
N THR A 126 -21.35 9.49 1.87
CA THR A 126 -20.90 10.69 1.17
C THR A 126 -19.61 11.23 1.75
N LEU A 127 -18.84 11.97 0.95
CA LEU A 127 -17.64 12.67 1.41
C LEU A 127 -18.02 13.70 2.48
N THR A 128 -17.79 13.32 3.73
CA THR A 128 -18.14 14.09 4.92
C THR A 128 -16.90 14.74 5.51
N PRO A 129 -16.93 16.03 5.91
CA PRO A 129 -15.79 16.69 6.56
C PRO A 129 -15.34 15.96 7.83
N CYS A 130 -14.01 15.82 7.99
CA CYS A 130 -13.37 15.06 9.06
C CYS A 130 -13.31 15.85 10.40
N THR A 131 -14.44 16.39 10.83
CA THR A 131 -14.53 17.07 12.13
C THR A 131 -14.26 16.09 13.28
N ASP A 132 -13.85 16.58 14.45
CA ASP A 132 -13.60 15.76 15.65
C ASP A 132 -14.78 14.85 16.00
N THR A 133 -15.99 15.33 15.81
CA THR A 133 -17.21 14.56 16.09
C THR A 133 -17.38 13.44 15.07
N MET A 134 -17.12 13.72 13.79
CA MET A 134 -17.16 12.74 12.72
C MET A 134 -16.07 11.68 12.92
N ILE A 135 -14.84 12.06 13.24
CA ILE A 135 -13.72 11.14 13.50
C ILE A 135 -14.06 10.21 14.68
N ARG A 136 -14.56 10.74 15.80
CA ARG A 136 -14.97 9.91 16.94
C ARG A 136 -16.07 8.90 16.57
N ARG A 137 -17.07 9.34 15.81
CA ARG A 137 -18.16 8.47 15.33
C ARG A 137 -17.62 7.39 14.37
N THR A 138 -16.73 7.76 13.47
CA THR A 138 -16.13 6.83 12.52
C THR A 138 -15.31 5.75 13.24
N ARG A 139 -14.56 6.09 14.28
CA ARG A 139 -13.84 5.10 15.10
C ARG A 139 -14.79 4.07 15.75
N GLN A 140 -15.93 4.52 16.24
CA GLN A 140 -16.94 3.59 16.78
C GLN A 140 -17.47 2.64 15.69
N VAL A 141 -17.71 3.16 14.50
CA VAL A 141 -18.17 2.36 13.36
C VAL A 141 -17.08 1.36 12.92
N ILE A 142 -15.82 1.77 12.83
CA ILE A 142 -14.69 0.90 12.50
C ILE A 142 -14.58 -0.29 13.47
N ASN A 143 -14.74 -0.05 14.77
CA ASN A 143 -14.69 -1.12 15.78
C ASN A 143 -15.79 -2.18 15.60
N GLN A 144 -16.89 -1.84 14.92
CA GLN A 144 -18.02 -2.75 14.66
C GLN A 144 -17.89 -3.49 13.31
N ILE A 145 -16.88 -3.19 12.51
CA ILE A 145 -16.63 -3.88 11.24
C ILE A 145 -16.27 -5.34 11.54
N ASN A 146 -16.87 -6.27 10.79
CA ASN A 146 -16.59 -7.69 10.85
C ASN A 146 -16.47 -8.27 9.44
N ALA A 147 -15.75 -9.38 9.30
CA ALA A 147 -15.64 -10.12 8.05
C ALA A 147 -16.87 -11.03 7.85
N ASP A 148 -18.05 -10.43 7.68
CA ASP A 148 -19.36 -11.08 7.63
C ASP A 148 -20.09 -10.92 6.30
N LEU A 149 -19.42 -10.37 5.26
CA LEU A 149 -20.03 -10.08 3.97
C LEU A 149 -19.84 -11.16 2.90
N GLY A 150 -19.52 -12.39 3.29
CA GLY A 150 -19.46 -13.54 2.37
C GLY A 150 -18.24 -13.53 1.45
N GLY A 151 -18.46 -13.70 0.13
CA GLY A 151 -17.40 -13.70 -0.89
C GLY A 151 -16.86 -12.30 -1.22
N THR A 152 -15.87 -12.23 -2.13
CA THR A 152 -15.27 -10.96 -2.55
C THR A 152 -15.74 -10.61 -3.96
N GLU A 153 -16.61 -9.61 -4.09
CA GLU A 153 -17.09 -9.10 -5.37
C GLU A 153 -16.76 -7.61 -5.50
N MET A 154 -15.55 -7.30 -5.96
CA MET A 154 -15.03 -5.92 -6.06
C MET A 154 -15.91 -5.00 -6.91
N HIS A 155 -16.51 -5.52 -7.98
CA HIS A 155 -17.39 -4.73 -8.87
C HIS A 155 -18.64 -4.17 -8.17
N VAL A 156 -19.06 -4.73 -7.04
CA VAL A 156 -20.17 -4.21 -6.23
C VAL A 156 -19.75 -2.97 -5.47
N GLY A 157 -18.49 -2.91 -4.99
CA GLY A 157 -17.94 -1.75 -4.30
C GLY A 157 -17.69 -0.55 -5.23
N GLU A 158 -17.17 -0.80 -6.43
CA GLU A 158 -16.76 0.23 -7.39
C GLU A 158 -17.94 0.99 -8.02
N ARG A 159 -19.03 0.32 -8.39
CA ARG A 159 -20.19 0.93 -9.05
C ARG A 159 -20.95 1.98 -8.25
N ARG A 160 -20.62 2.16 -6.97
CA ARG A 160 -21.33 3.09 -6.06
C ARG A 160 -20.43 4.20 -5.49
N ILE A 161 -19.28 4.43 -6.10
CA ILE A 161 -18.31 5.46 -5.68
C ILE A 161 -18.44 6.76 -6.51
N GLU A 162 -19.37 6.83 -7.46
CA GLU A 162 -19.63 8.02 -8.28
C GLU A 162 -20.20 9.20 -7.51
#